data_e84246b12963814accf57903b53be466
#
_entry.id   e84246b12963814accf57903b53be466
#
_cell.length_a   1.000
_cell.length_b   1.000
_cell.length_c   1.000
_cell.angle_alpha   90.00
_cell.angle_beta   90.00
_cell.angle_gamma   90.00
#
_symmetry.space_group_name_H-M   'P 1'
#
loop_
_entity.id
_entity.type
_entity.pdbx_description
1 polymer ?
#
loop_
_entity_poly.entity_id
_entity_poly.type
_entity_poly.pdbx_seq_one_letter_code
_entity_poly.pdbx_strand_id
1 'polypeptide(L)'
;MKKFISVILMAALALSLFAACGKTDDTPKGADLSGESAEALVNKIYESKMPEFALMTMPVDLADAEMVAWQTGVSDPSLLKEAVISESMMGSQAYSMVMVRVNDAAKSEEVAQMMLDNIDPRKWICVAADDIDAAIYGDLVLFVMIDSSFGIPAADFIGAFKTIAGGALDKELSK
;
A
#
# COMPACT_ATOMS: atom_id res chain seq x y z
N MET A 1 -62.98 1.51 29.84
CA MET A 1 -62.39 1.00 28.60
C MET A 1 -61.45 2.03 27.93
N LYS A 2 -61.69 3.34 27.95
CA LYS A 2 -60.85 4.36 27.27
C LYS A 2 -59.44 4.59 27.90
N LYS A 3 -59.25 4.28 29.19
CA LYS A 3 -57.99 4.47 29.88
C LYS A 3 -56.95 3.36 29.65
N PHE A 4 -57.41 2.16 29.31
CA PHE A 4 -56.49 1.04 29.05
C PHE A 4 -55.92 1.08 27.60
N ILE A 5 -56.61 1.67 26.67
CA ILE A 5 -56.15 1.82 25.27
C ILE A 5 -55.00 2.84 25.19
N SER A 6 -55.04 3.89 26.05
CA SER A 6 -53.99 4.93 26.07
C SER A 6 -52.67 4.41 26.64
N VAL A 7 -52.70 3.46 27.58
CA VAL A 7 -51.47 2.88 28.16
C VAL A 7 -50.80 1.89 27.20
N ILE A 8 -51.58 1.15 26.42
CA ILE A 8 -51.04 0.21 25.40
C ILE A 8 -50.43 0.97 24.24
N LEU A 9 -50.99 2.12 23.85
CA LEU A 9 -50.41 2.94 22.78
C LEU A 9 -49.05 3.60 23.17
N MET A 10 -48.89 4.00 24.46
CA MET A 10 -47.63 4.53 24.95
C MET A 10 -46.57 3.44 25.10
N ALA A 11 -46.93 2.22 25.46
CA ALA A 11 -45.97 1.10 25.53
C ALA A 11 -45.46 0.67 24.18
N ALA A 12 -46.26 0.76 23.13
CA ALA A 12 -45.86 0.46 21.74
C ALA A 12 -44.89 1.51 21.17
N LEU A 13 -45.02 2.80 21.56
CA LEU A 13 -44.09 3.85 21.13
C LEU A 13 -42.75 3.80 21.84
N ALA A 14 -42.70 3.26 23.06
CA ALA A 14 -41.42 3.15 23.81
C ALA A 14 -40.52 1.99 23.34
N LEU A 15 -41.10 0.95 22.71
CA LEU A 15 -40.34 -0.18 22.16
C LEU A 15 -39.72 0.11 20.78
N SER A 16 -40.17 1.13 20.07
CA SER A 16 -39.65 1.48 18.73
C SER A 16 -38.41 2.39 18.77
N LEU A 17 -38.01 2.89 19.97
CA LEU A 17 -36.85 3.78 20.13
C LEU A 17 -35.55 3.03 20.48
N PHE A 18 -35.59 1.71 20.74
CA PHE A 18 -34.41 0.92 21.03
C PHE A 18 -33.83 0.13 19.84
N ALA A 19 -34.44 0.23 18.65
CA ALA A 19 -33.98 -0.48 17.45
C ALA A 19 -33.09 0.38 16.52
N ALA A 20 -32.68 1.58 16.94
CA ALA A 20 -31.91 2.52 16.09
C ALA A 20 -30.54 2.88 16.69
N CYS A 21 -29.89 1.96 17.42
CA CYS A 21 -28.47 2.03 17.71
C CYS A 21 -27.77 0.81 17.11
N GLY A 22 -27.95 0.62 15.80
CA GLY A 22 -26.92 0.01 14.98
C GLY A 22 -25.77 1.01 14.97
N LYS A 23 -24.64 0.72 15.62
CA LYS A 23 -23.38 1.35 15.30
C LYS A 23 -23.15 1.09 13.83
N THR A 24 -23.40 2.07 12.99
CA THR A 24 -22.69 2.18 11.73
C THR A 24 -21.25 2.41 12.15
N ASP A 25 -20.39 1.42 11.99
CA ASP A 25 -18.94 1.64 11.91
C ASP A 25 -18.74 2.54 10.69
N ASP A 26 -18.81 3.85 10.90
CA ASP A 26 -18.37 4.88 9.96
C ASP A 26 -16.82 4.97 9.99
N THR A 27 -16.15 3.83 10.05
CA THR A 27 -14.75 3.76 9.64
C THR A 27 -14.78 3.91 8.12
N PRO A 28 -14.10 4.90 7.54
CA PRO A 28 -14.02 5.01 6.09
C PRO A 28 -13.53 3.67 5.54
N LYS A 29 -14.41 2.95 4.85
CA LYS A 29 -14.03 1.71 4.19
C LYS A 29 -13.07 2.14 3.10
N GLY A 30 -11.79 1.79 3.24
CA GLY A 30 -10.78 2.12 2.23
C GLY A 30 -11.18 1.61 0.84
N ALA A 31 -10.47 2.03 -0.18
CA ALA A 31 -10.76 1.63 -1.56
C ALA A 31 -10.58 0.11 -1.73
N ASP A 32 -11.46 -0.54 -2.50
CA ASP A 32 -11.25 -1.92 -2.92
C ASP A 32 -10.26 -1.95 -4.09
N LEU A 33 -9.02 -2.37 -3.82
CA LEU A 33 -7.94 -2.50 -4.79
C LEU A 33 -7.67 -3.95 -5.22
N SER A 34 -8.52 -4.88 -4.84
CA SER A 34 -8.33 -6.32 -5.12
C SER A 34 -8.37 -6.66 -6.62
N GLY A 35 -9.05 -5.86 -7.43
CA GLY A 35 -9.13 -5.99 -8.89
C GLY A 35 -8.06 -5.25 -9.68
N GLU A 36 -7.20 -4.48 -9.03
CA GLU A 36 -6.15 -3.69 -9.68
C GLU A 36 -4.85 -4.49 -9.73
N SER A 37 -4.12 -4.45 -10.84
CA SER A 37 -2.76 -5.01 -10.88
C SER A 37 -1.76 -4.09 -10.17
N ALA A 38 -0.63 -4.65 -9.69
CA ALA A 38 0.44 -3.86 -9.09
C ALA A 38 0.97 -2.80 -10.08
N GLU A 39 1.07 -3.13 -11.38
CA GLU A 39 1.47 -2.18 -12.42
C GLU A 39 0.47 -1.03 -12.58
N ALA A 40 -0.83 -1.33 -12.57
CA ALA A 40 -1.87 -0.29 -12.64
C ALA A 40 -1.81 0.66 -11.44
N LEU A 41 -1.52 0.14 -10.26
CA LEU A 41 -1.36 0.96 -9.04
C LEU A 41 -0.10 1.84 -9.11
N VAL A 42 1.02 1.33 -9.59
CA VAL A 42 2.24 2.12 -9.84
C VAL A 42 1.95 3.26 -10.83
N ASN A 43 1.24 2.97 -11.92
CA ASN A 43 0.86 3.99 -12.89
C ASN A 43 -0.05 5.07 -12.28
N LYS A 44 -1.01 4.70 -11.42
CA LYS A 44 -1.85 5.66 -10.69
C LYS A 44 -1.05 6.54 -9.72
N ILE A 45 -0.03 5.99 -9.06
CA ILE A 45 0.88 6.79 -8.24
C ILE A 45 1.56 7.85 -9.12
N TYR A 46 2.04 7.46 -10.30
CA TYR A 46 2.71 8.37 -11.24
C TYR A 46 1.79 9.42 -11.87
N GLU A 47 0.49 9.19 -11.95
CA GLU A 47 -0.47 10.23 -12.37
C GLU A 47 -0.45 11.45 -11.44
N SER A 48 -0.13 11.25 -10.16
CA SER A 48 -0.09 12.32 -9.15
C SER A 48 1.33 12.72 -8.75
N LYS A 49 2.29 11.80 -8.84
CA LYS A 49 3.67 12.00 -8.42
C LYS A 49 4.63 11.28 -9.38
N MET A 50 5.09 11.99 -10.40
CA MET A 50 6.02 11.49 -11.40
C MET A 50 7.39 12.13 -11.20
N PRO A 51 8.49 11.35 -11.08
CA PRO A 51 9.83 11.90 -11.11
C PRO A 51 10.17 12.55 -12.47
N GLU A 52 11.07 13.54 -12.45
CA GLU A 52 11.49 14.28 -13.67
C GLU A 52 12.58 13.54 -14.46
N PHE A 53 12.66 12.21 -14.37
CA PHE A 53 13.61 11.40 -15.11
C PHE A 53 12.93 10.18 -15.73
N ALA A 54 13.60 9.58 -16.73
CA ALA A 54 13.05 8.43 -17.44
C ALA A 54 13.00 7.18 -16.55
N LEU A 55 11.84 6.53 -16.53
CA LEU A 55 11.57 5.32 -15.77
C LEU A 55 11.37 4.12 -16.66
N MET A 56 11.71 2.94 -16.15
CA MET A 56 11.35 1.65 -16.69
C MET A 56 10.54 0.89 -15.64
N THR A 57 9.28 0.60 -15.95
CA THR A 57 8.39 -0.20 -15.12
C THR A 57 8.22 -1.59 -15.75
N MET A 58 8.43 -2.64 -14.96
CA MET A 58 8.33 -4.01 -15.43
C MET A 58 7.84 -4.97 -14.35
N PRO A 59 7.12 -6.04 -14.71
CA PRO A 59 6.83 -7.11 -13.77
C PRO A 59 8.11 -7.86 -13.39
N VAL A 60 8.14 -8.34 -12.13
CA VAL A 60 9.19 -9.22 -11.62
C VAL A 60 8.79 -10.66 -11.91
N ASP A 61 9.68 -11.45 -12.51
CA ASP A 61 9.45 -12.88 -12.73
C ASP A 61 9.56 -13.64 -11.40
N LEU A 62 8.41 -14.05 -10.85
CA LEU A 62 8.36 -14.78 -9.57
C LEU A 62 8.93 -16.21 -9.66
N ALA A 63 9.20 -16.73 -10.86
CA ALA A 63 9.86 -18.02 -11.03
C ALA A 63 11.39 -17.94 -10.83
N ASP A 64 11.97 -16.73 -10.93
CA ASP A 64 13.38 -16.46 -10.68
C ASP A 64 13.58 -15.94 -9.24
N ALA A 65 13.88 -16.86 -8.31
CA ALA A 65 14.03 -16.52 -6.89
C ALA A 65 15.19 -15.55 -6.61
N GLU A 66 16.28 -15.62 -7.40
CA GLU A 66 17.43 -14.72 -7.23
C GLU A 66 17.04 -13.31 -7.67
N MET A 67 16.31 -13.18 -8.79
CA MET A 67 15.82 -11.90 -9.28
C MET A 67 14.78 -11.30 -8.33
N VAL A 68 13.85 -12.10 -7.81
CA VAL A 68 12.89 -11.65 -6.78
C VAL A 68 13.61 -11.09 -5.57
N ALA A 69 14.57 -11.82 -5.01
CA ALA A 69 15.33 -11.37 -3.85
C ALA A 69 16.11 -10.08 -4.15
N TRP A 70 16.72 -9.97 -5.34
CA TRP A 70 17.48 -8.79 -5.76
C TRP A 70 16.59 -7.54 -5.95
N GLN A 71 15.44 -7.71 -6.61
CA GLN A 71 14.57 -6.59 -6.98
C GLN A 71 13.63 -6.17 -5.86
N THR A 72 13.17 -7.14 -5.05
CA THR A 72 12.14 -6.88 -4.04
C THR A 72 12.63 -6.99 -2.60
N GLY A 73 13.79 -7.60 -2.36
CA GLY A 73 14.25 -7.95 -1.01
C GLY A 73 13.55 -9.17 -0.39
N VAL A 74 12.57 -9.76 -1.08
CA VAL A 74 11.82 -10.91 -0.58
C VAL A 74 12.53 -12.19 -0.95
N SER A 75 13.01 -12.93 0.05
CA SER A 75 13.79 -14.17 -0.16
C SER A 75 12.95 -15.39 -0.52
N ASP A 76 11.66 -15.37 -0.23
CA ASP A 76 10.71 -16.44 -0.54
C ASP A 76 9.65 -15.94 -1.53
N PRO A 77 9.79 -16.22 -2.84
CA PRO A 77 8.82 -15.79 -3.85
C PRO A 77 7.42 -16.35 -3.64
N SER A 78 7.26 -17.45 -2.90
CA SER A 78 5.95 -18.04 -2.62
C SER A 78 5.05 -17.15 -1.77
N LEU A 79 5.60 -16.15 -1.08
CA LEU A 79 4.84 -15.14 -0.36
C LEU A 79 4.12 -14.18 -1.30
N LEU A 80 4.60 -14.04 -2.55
CA LEU A 80 4.14 -13.04 -3.50
C LEU A 80 3.16 -13.64 -4.51
N LYS A 81 2.11 -12.89 -4.83
CA LYS A 81 1.17 -13.15 -5.91
C LYS A 81 1.55 -12.37 -7.16
N GLU A 82 2.09 -11.17 -6.97
CA GLU A 82 2.48 -10.24 -8.02
C GLU A 82 3.58 -9.32 -7.50
N ALA A 83 4.51 -8.94 -8.35
CA ALA A 83 5.50 -7.92 -8.05
C ALA A 83 5.82 -7.11 -9.30
N VAL A 84 5.96 -5.79 -9.12
CA VAL A 84 6.34 -4.83 -10.16
C VAL A 84 7.42 -3.93 -9.60
N ILE A 85 8.45 -3.69 -10.40
CA ILE A 85 9.50 -2.74 -10.10
C ILE A 85 9.48 -1.59 -11.12
N SER A 86 9.70 -0.38 -10.64
CA SER A 86 9.90 0.81 -11.46
C SER A 86 11.16 1.53 -11.03
N GLU A 87 12.10 1.67 -11.94
CA GLU A 87 13.43 2.23 -11.67
C GLU A 87 13.82 3.29 -12.68
N SER A 88 14.78 4.16 -12.30
CA SER A 88 15.43 5.03 -13.26
C SER A 88 16.15 4.23 -14.34
N MET A 89 16.00 4.66 -15.61
CA MET A 89 16.74 4.08 -16.73
C MET A 89 18.24 4.42 -16.69
N MET A 90 18.68 5.31 -15.80
CA MET A 90 20.07 5.73 -15.65
C MET A 90 20.66 5.18 -14.35
N GLY A 91 21.73 4.38 -14.45
CA GLY A 91 22.43 3.80 -13.30
C GLY A 91 23.13 4.81 -12.37
N SER A 92 23.08 6.10 -12.70
CA SER A 92 23.56 7.20 -11.84
C SER A 92 22.44 7.95 -11.12
N GLN A 93 21.21 7.42 -11.16
CA GLN A 93 20.04 7.98 -10.49
C GLN A 93 19.45 6.91 -9.57
N ALA A 94 19.68 7.07 -8.27
CA ALA A 94 19.19 6.12 -7.27
C ALA A 94 17.69 6.34 -7.03
N TYR A 95 16.88 5.58 -7.74
CA TYR A 95 15.43 5.53 -7.57
C TYR A 95 14.91 4.13 -7.89
N SER A 96 14.14 3.58 -6.96
CA SER A 96 13.38 2.34 -7.17
C SER A 96 12.07 2.40 -6.39
N MET A 97 10.98 2.08 -7.06
CA MET A 97 9.68 1.81 -6.48
C MET A 97 9.33 0.35 -6.74
N VAL A 98 8.94 -0.35 -5.71
CA VAL A 98 8.51 -1.76 -5.79
C VAL A 98 7.12 -1.89 -5.21
N MET A 99 6.18 -2.39 -6.00
CA MET A 99 4.84 -2.73 -5.54
C MET A 99 4.69 -4.25 -5.57
N VAL A 100 4.36 -4.85 -4.45
CA VAL A 100 4.07 -6.28 -4.39
C VAL A 100 2.66 -6.52 -3.86
N ARG A 101 2.05 -7.61 -4.34
CA ARG A 101 0.83 -8.17 -3.76
C ARG A 101 1.21 -9.49 -3.11
N VAL A 102 0.91 -9.64 -1.82
CA VAL A 102 1.19 -10.88 -1.07
C VAL A 102 0.04 -11.87 -1.22
N ASN A 103 0.35 -13.16 -1.09
CA ASN A 103 -0.66 -14.23 -1.16
C ASN A 103 -1.59 -14.24 0.07
N ASP A 104 -1.10 -13.79 1.23
CA ASP A 104 -1.83 -13.70 2.49
C ASP A 104 -1.58 -12.33 3.12
N ALA A 105 -2.63 -11.52 3.25
CA ALA A 105 -2.55 -10.18 3.85
C ALA A 105 -1.97 -10.18 5.28
N ALA A 106 -2.11 -11.28 6.03
CA ALA A 106 -1.50 -11.42 7.35
C ALA A 106 0.05 -11.44 7.29
N LYS A 107 0.63 -11.62 6.11
CA LYS A 107 2.08 -11.60 5.85
C LYS A 107 2.61 -10.26 5.32
N SER A 108 1.74 -9.29 5.07
CA SER A 108 2.14 -8.00 4.48
C SER A 108 3.20 -7.28 5.31
N GLU A 109 3.10 -7.32 6.65
CA GLU A 109 4.09 -6.68 7.53
C GLU A 109 5.44 -7.41 7.49
N GLU A 110 5.43 -8.74 7.48
CA GLU A 110 6.64 -9.55 7.34
C GLU A 110 7.35 -9.27 6.00
N VAL A 111 6.58 -9.19 4.92
CA VAL A 111 7.11 -8.86 3.58
C VAL A 111 7.66 -7.44 3.52
N ALA A 112 6.93 -6.45 4.06
CA ALA A 112 7.40 -5.07 4.10
C ALA A 112 8.73 -4.93 4.87
N GLN A 113 8.87 -5.65 5.98
CA GLN A 113 10.11 -5.66 6.76
C GLN A 113 11.25 -6.33 5.99
N MET A 114 11.00 -7.46 5.30
CA MET A 114 12.00 -8.08 4.43
C MET A 114 12.48 -7.13 3.33
N MET A 115 11.57 -6.39 2.69
CA MET A 115 11.91 -5.40 1.67
C MET A 115 12.84 -4.32 2.25
N LEU A 116 12.50 -3.75 3.40
CA LEU A 116 13.31 -2.74 4.07
C LEU A 116 14.69 -3.26 4.46
N ASP A 117 14.78 -4.50 4.97
CA ASP A 117 16.02 -5.04 5.50
C ASP A 117 16.98 -5.51 4.40
N ASN A 118 16.45 -6.07 3.30
CA ASN A 118 17.23 -6.82 2.34
C ASN A 118 17.50 -6.07 1.03
N ILE A 119 16.67 -5.08 0.62
CA ILE A 119 16.98 -4.31 -0.58
C ILE A 119 18.24 -3.49 -0.34
N ASP A 120 19.21 -3.62 -1.26
CA ASP A 120 20.45 -2.86 -1.19
C ASP A 120 20.21 -1.43 -1.71
N PRO A 121 20.34 -0.39 -0.86
CA PRO A 121 20.21 0.99 -1.28
C PRO A 121 21.36 1.48 -2.17
N ARG A 122 22.38 0.65 -2.42
CA ARG A 122 23.55 0.92 -3.26
C ARG A 122 23.60 0.07 -4.52
N LYS A 123 22.46 -0.50 -4.95
CA LYS A 123 22.44 -1.35 -6.15
C LYS A 123 22.81 -0.64 -7.46
N TRP A 124 22.96 0.68 -7.44
CA TRP A 124 23.39 1.50 -8.58
C TRP A 124 24.89 1.75 -8.60
N ILE A 125 25.38 2.36 -9.69
CA ILE A 125 26.78 2.70 -9.87
C ILE A 125 27.08 4.09 -9.27
N CYS A 126 27.91 4.15 -8.23
CA CYS A 126 28.40 5.38 -7.59
C CYS A 126 27.34 6.26 -6.91
N VAL A 127 26.10 5.79 -6.78
CA VAL A 127 25.02 6.50 -6.08
C VAL A 127 24.29 5.55 -5.13
N ALA A 128 23.58 6.11 -4.17
CA ALA A 128 22.79 5.35 -3.20
C ALA A 128 21.49 6.10 -2.91
N ALA A 129 20.44 5.36 -2.59
CA ALA A 129 19.26 5.92 -1.98
C ALA A 129 19.49 6.13 -0.48
N ASP A 130 19.01 7.23 0.06
CA ASP A 130 19.10 7.60 1.47
C ASP A 130 17.75 7.97 2.10
N ASP A 131 16.70 8.00 1.28
CA ASP A 131 15.31 8.20 1.70
C ASP A 131 14.52 6.95 1.29
N ILE A 132 14.06 6.17 2.30
CA ILE A 132 13.53 4.82 2.11
C ILE A 132 12.29 4.63 2.97
N ASP A 133 11.14 4.46 2.31
CA ASP A 133 9.84 4.25 2.94
C ASP A 133 9.14 3.01 2.39
N ALA A 134 8.29 2.43 3.23
CA ALA A 134 7.35 1.38 2.82
C ALA A 134 5.96 1.63 3.42
N ALA A 135 4.93 1.13 2.75
CA ALA A 135 3.56 1.25 3.19
C ALA A 135 2.76 -0.02 2.88
N ILE A 136 1.79 -0.30 3.74
CA ILE A 136 0.94 -1.49 3.66
C ILE A 136 -0.52 -1.07 3.54
N TYR A 137 -1.24 -1.70 2.61
CA TYR A 137 -2.68 -1.62 2.49
C TYR A 137 -3.25 -2.99 2.07
N GLY A 138 -3.88 -3.70 3.01
CA GLY A 138 -4.37 -5.06 2.80
C GLY A 138 -3.26 -6.03 2.42
N ASP A 139 -3.37 -6.60 1.23
CA ASP A 139 -2.40 -7.50 0.63
C ASP A 139 -1.32 -6.80 -0.22
N LEU A 140 -1.35 -5.46 -0.26
CA LEU A 140 -0.41 -4.65 -1.04
C LEU A 140 0.68 -4.08 -0.13
N VAL A 141 1.92 -4.15 -0.61
CA VAL A 141 3.08 -3.48 -0.01
C VAL A 141 3.74 -2.62 -1.07
N LEU A 142 3.82 -1.33 -0.82
CA LEU A 142 4.62 -0.37 -1.58
C LEU A 142 5.94 -0.12 -0.85
N PHE A 143 7.04 -0.20 -1.56
CA PHE A 143 8.37 0.19 -1.12
C PHE A 143 8.93 1.23 -2.08
N VAL A 144 9.54 2.27 -1.55
CA VAL A 144 10.17 3.33 -2.34
C VAL A 144 11.53 3.65 -1.73
N MET A 145 12.55 3.75 -2.55
CA MET A 145 13.85 4.30 -2.17
C MET A 145 14.35 5.28 -3.23
N ILE A 146 14.87 6.40 -2.78
CA ILE A 146 15.29 7.52 -3.63
C ILE A 146 16.50 8.25 -3.02
N ASP A 147 17.34 8.83 -3.87
CA ASP A 147 18.34 9.80 -3.45
C ASP A 147 17.65 11.14 -3.13
N SER A 148 17.73 11.57 -1.88
CA SER A 148 17.07 12.80 -1.38
C SER A 148 17.50 14.07 -2.13
N SER A 149 18.65 14.03 -2.82
CA SER A 149 19.13 15.15 -3.64
C SER A 149 18.23 15.47 -4.83
N PHE A 150 17.34 14.56 -5.23
CA PHE A 150 16.35 14.82 -6.29
C PHE A 150 15.22 15.76 -5.83
N GLY A 151 15.10 16.06 -4.53
CA GLY A 151 14.10 16.98 -3.99
C GLY A 151 12.67 16.43 -4.01
N ILE A 152 12.50 15.13 -4.22
CA ILE A 152 11.23 14.41 -4.15
C ILE A 152 11.37 13.37 -3.03
N PRO A 153 10.71 13.53 -1.88
CA PRO A 153 10.80 12.56 -0.81
C PRO A 153 10.03 11.26 -1.12
N ALA A 154 10.51 10.12 -0.60
CA ALA A 154 9.82 8.83 -0.70
C ALA A 154 8.39 8.92 -0.14
N ALA A 155 8.19 9.70 0.93
CA ALA A 155 6.89 9.95 1.54
C ALA A 155 5.83 10.52 0.58
N ASP A 156 6.23 11.23 -0.48
CA ASP A 156 5.29 11.75 -1.47
C ASP A 156 4.62 10.62 -2.27
N PHE A 157 5.35 9.56 -2.59
CA PHE A 157 4.82 8.37 -3.26
C PHE A 157 3.92 7.55 -2.31
N ILE A 158 4.31 7.46 -1.03
CA ILE A 158 3.47 6.86 0.02
C ILE A 158 2.16 7.64 0.15
N GLY A 159 2.21 8.98 0.15
CA GLY A 159 1.02 9.85 0.17
C GLY A 159 0.10 9.66 -1.03
N ALA A 160 0.69 9.46 -2.23
CA ALA A 160 -0.08 9.15 -3.44
C ALA A 160 -0.78 7.78 -3.31
N PHE A 161 -0.08 6.76 -2.83
CA PHE A 161 -0.65 5.44 -2.57
C PHE A 161 -1.77 5.50 -1.51
N LYS A 162 -1.56 6.25 -0.43
CA LYS A 162 -2.58 6.50 0.61
C LYS A 162 -3.86 7.11 0.02
N THR A 163 -3.72 8.04 -0.92
CA THR A 163 -4.86 8.64 -1.61
C THR A 163 -5.61 7.60 -2.45
N ILE A 164 -4.90 6.74 -3.18
CA ILE A 164 -5.47 5.63 -3.97
C ILE A 164 -6.17 4.61 -3.05
N ALA A 165 -5.61 4.35 -1.86
CA ALA A 165 -6.18 3.47 -0.84
C ALA A 165 -7.43 4.04 -0.13
N GLY A 166 -7.87 5.26 -0.49
CA GLY A 166 -9.06 5.88 0.11
C GLY A 166 -8.76 6.70 1.37
N GLY A 167 -7.52 7.13 1.56
CA GLY A 167 -7.10 8.06 2.61
C GLY A 167 -6.50 7.42 3.88
N ALA A 168 -6.44 6.09 3.95
CA ALA A 168 -5.82 5.38 5.07
C ALA A 168 -4.91 4.25 4.56
N LEU A 169 -3.85 3.98 5.30
CA LEU A 169 -2.95 2.82 5.13
C LEU A 169 -2.97 2.02 6.43
N ASP A 170 -2.72 0.71 6.33
CA ASP A 170 -2.66 -0.15 7.52
C ASP A 170 -1.38 0.13 8.31
N LYS A 171 -0.28 0.41 7.61
CA LYS A 171 1.01 0.74 8.24
C LYS A 171 1.90 1.54 7.29
N GLU A 172 2.67 2.45 7.85
CA GLU A 172 3.78 3.16 7.20
C GLU A 172 5.07 2.83 7.96
N LEU A 173 6.17 2.60 7.25
CA LEU A 173 7.47 2.17 7.76
C LEU A 173 8.56 2.98 7.05
N SER A 174 9.66 3.29 7.74
CA SER A 174 10.84 3.97 7.17
C SER A 174 12.14 3.35 7.70
N LYS A 175 13.21 3.52 6.94
CA LYS A 175 14.55 2.99 7.27
C LYS A 175 15.53 4.12 7.56
#